data_7ba71873ad59a44a4d5a894913a22efb
#
_entry.id   7ba71873ad59a44a4d5a894913a22efb
#
_cell.length_a   1.000
_cell.length_b   1.000
_cell.length_c   1.000
_cell.angle_alpha   90.00
_cell.angle_beta   90.00
_cell.angle_gamma   90.00
#
_symmetry.space_group_name_H-M   'P 1'
#
loop_
_entity.id
_entity.type
_entity.pdbx_description
1 polymer ?
#
loop_
_entity_poly.entity_id
_entity_poly.type
_entity_poly.pdbx_seq_one_letter_code
_entity_poly.pdbx_strand_id
1 'polypeptide(L)'
;KQAETIALDDHGEIGKTLVAFNCIGCHERSGVGAIDPARDSYFTGSKPELGNQGRIPPVLSHVGAKLTPDWMRDVLLRGQRQRHYLDASMPQYGESNVGHLVEKFGKVDRLEDVELPEVSDILESKNAGYEMIGADGFSCIACHDYNGQEAGGAGALDIVHVTGRIQKNWFHLYMRNPQRFHSTVIMPNYWPGGQSVRPNLLDGDPAKQIEALWNYLEDGPRAKKPRGLSRQSNDIRVSDVAEIVRGRGTAGFRGIGVGYPERINLAFNSEEMAIRLFWKGDFASVNHGSFRAIGGEKITLPPGIPFHRLESLDDDWPYKRETDYLFPQDHGYQFRGYELDELRRPTFRYQYGKISVEEFFEDQADANGSAWFRRVLRFDTPEAQEMFHFRAAAGSKATRVSDGVFSVDQLELTIPTSIEPIVRDGEPSEVLIPLTLPAGQTNLILEYRW
;
A
#
# COMPACT_ATOMS: atom_id res chain seq x y z
N LYS A 1 7.09 -48.68 46.34
CA LYS A 1 6.41 -47.47 46.77
C LYS A 1 5.72 -46.90 45.57
N GLN A 2 4.38 -47.03 45.48
CA GLN A 2 3.57 -46.26 44.54
C GLN A 2 3.68 -44.78 44.98
N ALA A 3 4.15 -43.92 44.07
CA ALA A 3 4.09 -42.49 44.32
C ALA A 3 2.59 -42.10 44.34
N GLU A 4 2.13 -41.60 45.48
CA GLU A 4 0.80 -40.96 45.54
C GLU A 4 0.77 -39.87 44.48
N THR A 5 -0.13 -40.02 43.52
CA THR A 5 -0.34 -39.00 42.51
C THR A 5 -1.12 -37.86 43.18
N ILE A 6 -0.43 -36.82 43.63
CA ILE A 6 -1.06 -35.61 44.15
C ILE A 6 -1.90 -35.01 43.02
N ALA A 7 -3.21 -34.90 43.21
CA ALA A 7 -4.06 -34.22 42.26
C ALA A 7 -3.66 -32.74 42.24
N LEU A 8 -3.36 -32.23 41.08
CA LEU A 8 -3.05 -30.82 40.89
C LEU A 8 -4.34 -30.00 40.87
N ASP A 9 -4.30 -28.81 41.45
CA ASP A 9 -5.34 -27.80 41.27
C ASP A 9 -5.25 -27.18 39.88
N ASP A 10 -6.18 -26.28 39.53
CA ASP A 10 -6.21 -25.63 38.22
C ASP A 10 -4.92 -24.85 37.91
N HIS A 11 -4.27 -24.25 38.90
CA HIS A 11 -2.97 -23.59 38.71
C HIS A 11 -1.87 -24.59 38.41
N GLY A 12 -1.83 -25.70 39.12
CA GLY A 12 -0.85 -26.76 38.89
C GLY A 12 -1.01 -27.43 37.52
N GLU A 13 -2.25 -27.65 37.08
CA GLU A 13 -2.51 -28.24 35.76
C GLU A 13 -2.17 -27.28 34.63
N ILE A 14 -2.44 -25.98 34.76
CA ILE A 14 -1.96 -24.95 33.84
C ILE A 14 -0.43 -24.99 33.77
N GLY A 15 0.24 -24.90 34.93
CA GLY A 15 1.70 -24.89 34.99
C GLY A 15 2.32 -26.13 34.35
N LYS A 16 1.78 -27.33 34.65
CA LYS A 16 2.20 -28.58 34.04
C LYS A 16 2.10 -28.56 32.52
N THR A 17 0.96 -28.06 32.01
CA THR A 17 0.71 -27.98 30.55
C THR A 17 1.66 -26.99 29.87
N LEU A 18 1.85 -25.81 30.46
CA LEU A 18 2.76 -24.79 29.93
C LEU A 18 4.20 -25.26 29.84
N VAL A 19 4.66 -26.07 30.83
CA VAL A 19 5.98 -26.67 30.82
C VAL A 19 6.08 -27.84 29.83
N ALA A 20 5.09 -28.75 29.83
CA ALA A 20 5.09 -29.94 28.98
C ALA A 20 5.13 -29.58 27.47
N PHE A 21 4.47 -28.50 27.05
CA PHE A 21 4.44 -28.02 25.67
C PHE A 21 5.41 -26.87 25.42
N ASN A 22 6.29 -26.58 26.38
CA ASN A 22 7.29 -25.50 26.29
C ASN A 22 6.70 -24.11 25.94
N CYS A 23 5.49 -23.82 26.36
CA CYS A 23 4.87 -22.52 26.17
C CYS A 23 5.65 -21.41 26.88
N ILE A 24 6.24 -21.73 28.05
CA ILE A 24 7.09 -20.83 28.83
C ILE A 24 8.42 -20.45 28.15
N GLY A 25 8.82 -21.16 27.09
CA GLY A 25 10.00 -20.79 26.28
C GLY A 25 9.79 -19.57 25.40
N CYS A 26 8.52 -19.13 25.22
CA CYS A 26 8.13 -17.96 24.45
C CYS A 26 7.29 -16.98 25.24
N HIS A 27 6.51 -17.47 26.22
CA HIS A 27 5.58 -16.68 27.01
C HIS A 27 6.03 -16.61 28.48
N GLU A 28 5.88 -15.43 29.06
CA GLU A 28 5.99 -15.24 30.50
C GLU A 28 4.62 -15.39 31.16
N ARG A 29 4.53 -16.00 32.32
CA ARG A 29 3.37 -16.03 33.20
C ARG A 29 3.78 -15.90 34.66
N SER A 30 3.34 -14.84 35.33
CA SER A 30 3.59 -14.59 36.76
C SER A 30 5.07 -14.66 37.15
N GLY A 31 5.95 -14.14 36.30
CA GLY A 31 7.39 -14.11 36.50
C GLY A 31 8.12 -15.40 36.10
N VAL A 32 7.40 -16.39 35.53
CA VAL A 32 8.01 -17.65 35.09
C VAL A 32 8.00 -17.72 33.56
N GLY A 33 9.12 -18.12 32.96
CA GLY A 33 9.28 -18.21 31.53
C GLY A 33 9.78 -16.93 30.91
N ALA A 34 9.44 -16.69 29.70
CA ALA A 34 9.88 -15.67 28.75
C ALA A 34 10.96 -16.18 27.78
N ILE A 35 11.30 -15.37 26.82
CA ILE A 35 12.34 -15.69 25.82
C ILE A 35 13.72 -15.65 26.49
N ASP A 36 14.49 -16.70 26.30
CA ASP A 36 15.89 -16.73 26.72
C ASP A 36 16.66 -15.57 26.02
N PRO A 37 17.42 -14.75 26.77
CA PRO A 37 18.18 -13.65 26.19
C PRO A 37 19.09 -14.08 25.02
N ALA A 38 19.62 -15.30 25.04
CA ALA A 38 20.44 -15.83 23.94
C ALA A 38 19.63 -16.07 22.63
N ARG A 39 18.29 -16.09 22.73
CA ARG A 39 17.38 -16.29 21.60
C ARG A 39 16.60 -15.05 21.22
N ASP A 40 16.78 -13.94 21.93
CA ASP A 40 16.01 -12.71 21.74
C ASP A 40 16.07 -12.19 20.29
N SER A 41 17.25 -12.28 19.65
CA SER A 41 17.46 -11.83 18.28
C SER A 41 16.68 -12.60 17.20
N TYR A 42 16.13 -13.77 17.51
CA TYR A 42 15.30 -14.55 16.61
C TYR A 42 13.82 -14.10 16.61
N PHE A 43 13.44 -13.26 17.58
CA PHE A 43 12.10 -12.73 17.67
C PHE A 43 12.04 -11.35 17.01
N THR A 44 11.56 -11.32 15.79
CA THR A 44 11.45 -10.14 14.93
C THR A 44 10.00 -9.82 14.60
N GLY A 45 9.76 -8.67 14.00
CA GLY A 45 8.44 -8.24 13.57
C GLY A 45 8.51 -6.99 12.69
N SER A 46 7.46 -6.75 11.94
CA SER A 46 7.39 -5.67 10.93
C SER A 46 7.00 -4.30 11.50
N LYS A 47 6.79 -4.16 12.80
CA LYS A 47 6.38 -2.91 13.47
C LYS A 47 7.36 -2.54 14.59
N PRO A 48 8.57 -2.02 14.25
CA PRO A 48 9.61 -1.71 15.23
C PRO A 48 9.21 -0.60 16.22
N GLU A 49 8.30 0.28 15.85
CA GLU A 49 7.77 1.37 16.69
C GLU A 49 7.04 0.83 17.94
N LEU A 50 6.57 -0.41 17.90
CA LEU A 50 5.94 -1.07 19.06
C LEU A 50 6.96 -1.66 20.04
N GLY A 51 8.27 -1.55 19.78
CA GLY A 51 9.31 -2.13 20.61
C GLY A 51 9.11 -3.63 20.82
N ASN A 52 9.29 -4.11 22.06
CA ASN A 52 9.11 -5.53 22.36
C ASN A 52 7.68 -6.03 22.10
N GLN A 53 6.66 -5.18 22.15
CA GLN A 53 5.29 -5.59 21.83
C GLN A 53 5.09 -5.89 20.34
N GLY A 54 5.96 -5.36 19.48
CA GLY A 54 5.98 -5.58 18.03
C GLY A 54 6.67 -6.88 17.61
N ARG A 55 7.38 -7.58 18.51
CA ARG A 55 8.23 -8.73 18.16
C ARG A 55 8.16 -9.90 19.12
N ILE A 56 7.84 -9.68 20.41
CA ILE A 56 7.81 -10.71 21.45
C ILE A 56 6.38 -11.22 21.68
N PRO A 57 6.18 -12.55 21.83
CA PRO A 57 4.90 -13.13 22.21
C PRO A 57 4.33 -12.51 23.48
N PRO A 58 2.99 -12.36 23.59
CA PRO A 58 2.37 -11.70 24.74
C PRO A 58 2.54 -12.51 26.03
N VAL A 59 2.59 -11.79 27.16
CA VAL A 59 2.53 -12.42 28.48
C VAL A 59 1.18 -13.12 28.71
N LEU A 60 1.20 -14.23 29.43
CA LEU A 60 0.02 -15.03 29.76
C LEU A 60 -0.57 -14.69 31.15
N SER A 61 0.04 -13.79 31.91
CA SER A 61 -0.54 -13.32 33.16
C SER A 61 -1.89 -12.65 32.91
N HIS A 62 -2.91 -13.10 33.65
CA HIS A 62 -4.30 -12.64 33.52
C HIS A 62 -4.95 -12.87 32.13
N VAL A 63 -4.42 -13.81 31.32
CA VAL A 63 -4.95 -14.07 29.98
C VAL A 63 -6.41 -14.54 30.02
N GLY A 64 -6.82 -15.28 31.06
CA GLY A 64 -8.18 -15.75 31.26
C GLY A 64 -9.17 -14.66 31.64
N ALA A 65 -8.72 -13.60 32.31
CA ALA A 65 -9.55 -12.42 32.53
C ALA A 65 -9.60 -11.47 31.34
N LYS A 66 -8.58 -11.53 30.47
CA LYS A 66 -8.44 -10.65 29.31
C LYS A 66 -9.23 -11.14 28.11
N LEU A 67 -9.03 -12.40 27.69
CA LEU A 67 -9.59 -12.93 26.45
C LEU A 67 -10.97 -13.53 26.67
N THR A 68 -11.84 -13.39 25.68
CA THR A 68 -13.06 -14.19 25.65
C THR A 68 -12.70 -15.67 25.46
N PRO A 69 -13.49 -16.61 26.05
CA PRO A 69 -13.24 -18.05 25.89
C PRO A 69 -13.18 -18.49 24.42
N ASP A 70 -14.05 -17.93 23.57
CA ASP A 70 -14.09 -18.25 22.15
C ASP A 70 -12.83 -17.81 21.43
N TRP A 71 -12.35 -16.58 21.66
CA TRP A 71 -11.11 -16.10 21.09
C TRP A 71 -9.89 -16.91 21.58
N MET A 72 -9.87 -17.26 22.86
CA MET A 72 -8.79 -18.10 23.41
C MET A 72 -8.78 -19.48 22.74
N ARG A 73 -9.96 -20.07 22.51
CA ARG A 73 -10.12 -21.33 21.78
C ARG A 73 -9.58 -21.21 20.36
N ASP A 74 -9.92 -20.13 19.66
CA ASP A 74 -9.47 -19.88 18.28
C ASP A 74 -7.95 -19.73 18.20
N VAL A 75 -7.33 -19.06 19.17
CA VAL A 75 -5.86 -18.94 19.24
C VAL A 75 -5.21 -20.30 19.50
N LEU A 76 -5.68 -21.04 20.51
CA LEU A 76 -5.07 -22.30 20.94
C LEU A 76 -5.28 -23.44 19.95
N LEU A 77 -6.42 -23.50 19.27
CA LEU A 77 -6.83 -24.67 18.51
C LEU A 77 -6.95 -24.44 17.00
N ARG A 78 -7.06 -23.17 16.55
CA ARG A 78 -7.24 -22.82 15.13
C ARG A 78 -6.17 -21.91 14.58
N GLY A 79 -5.17 -21.55 15.40
CA GLY A 79 -4.04 -20.71 14.99
C GLY A 79 -4.42 -19.26 14.71
N GLN A 80 -5.53 -18.78 15.28
CA GLN A 80 -5.95 -17.39 15.08
C GLN A 80 -4.90 -16.41 15.64
N ARG A 81 -4.59 -15.36 14.87
CA ARG A 81 -3.57 -14.37 15.20
C ARG A 81 -4.18 -12.96 15.15
N GLN A 82 -3.91 -12.17 16.20
CA GLN A 82 -4.21 -10.72 16.18
C GLN A 82 -2.98 -9.88 15.84
N ARG A 83 -1.80 -10.36 16.22
CA ARG A 83 -0.53 -9.66 15.98
C ARG A 83 0.12 -10.21 14.71
N HIS A 84 -0.43 -9.85 13.55
CA HIS A 84 0.06 -10.32 12.25
C HIS A 84 1.49 -9.84 11.94
N TYR A 85 1.92 -8.77 12.59
CA TYR A 85 3.25 -8.19 12.48
C TYR A 85 4.35 -8.95 13.23
N LEU A 86 4.03 -9.94 14.06
CA LEU A 86 5.03 -10.85 14.67
C LEU A 86 5.45 -11.91 13.67
N ASP A 87 6.75 -12.12 13.50
CA ASP A 87 7.26 -13.20 12.63
C ASP A 87 7.13 -14.56 13.30
N ALA A 88 7.23 -14.62 14.63
CA ALA A 88 7.03 -15.84 15.39
C ALA A 88 5.59 -16.35 15.30
N SER A 89 5.43 -17.64 15.03
CA SER A 89 4.15 -18.33 14.99
C SER A 89 3.98 -19.25 16.18
N MET A 90 2.80 -19.24 16.80
CA MET A 90 2.47 -20.12 17.92
C MET A 90 2.18 -21.54 17.40
N PRO A 91 2.85 -22.59 17.92
CA PRO A 91 2.56 -23.97 17.57
C PRO A 91 1.13 -24.38 17.97
N GLN A 92 0.55 -25.31 17.22
CA GLN A 92 -0.78 -25.87 17.48
C GLN A 92 -0.64 -27.28 18.04
N TYR A 93 -1.14 -27.50 19.26
CA TYR A 93 -0.97 -28.78 19.96
C TYR A 93 -2.24 -29.65 19.99
N GLY A 94 -3.35 -29.16 19.46
CA GLY A 94 -4.63 -29.88 19.41
C GLY A 94 -5.45 -29.82 20.71
N GLU A 95 -6.75 -30.06 20.58
CA GLU A 95 -7.71 -29.85 21.67
C GLU A 95 -7.47 -30.80 22.87
N SER A 96 -7.13 -32.08 22.63
CA SER A 96 -6.86 -33.06 23.69
C SER A 96 -5.70 -32.66 24.60
N ASN A 97 -4.75 -31.88 24.10
CA ASN A 97 -3.55 -31.48 24.83
C ASN A 97 -3.68 -30.12 25.52
N VAL A 98 -4.35 -29.15 24.90
CA VAL A 98 -4.37 -27.76 25.41
C VAL A 98 -5.79 -27.17 25.55
N GLY A 99 -6.84 -27.85 25.09
CA GLY A 99 -8.22 -27.32 25.12
C GLY A 99 -8.72 -26.99 26.53
N HIS A 100 -8.30 -27.77 27.54
CA HIS A 100 -8.65 -27.54 28.96
C HIS A 100 -8.12 -26.20 29.51
N LEU A 101 -7.10 -25.62 28.90
CA LEU A 101 -6.55 -24.33 29.31
C LEU A 101 -7.57 -23.20 29.20
N VAL A 102 -8.48 -23.27 28.24
CA VAL A 102 -9.53 -22.21 28.07
C VAL A 102 -10.35 -22.05 29.33
N GLU A 103 -10.87 -23.14 29.86
CA GLU A 103 -11.67 -23.14 31.10
C GLU A 103 -10.82 -22.78 32.32
N LYS A 104 -9.64 -23.39 32.44
CA LYS A 104 -8.77 -23.22 33.63
C LYS A 104 -8.23 -21.81 33.73
N PHE A 105 -7.80 -21.17 32.64
CA PHE A 105 -7.41 -19.76 32.66
C PHE A 105 -8.57 -18.88 33.11
N GLY A 106 -9.79 -19.11 32.60
CA GLY A 106 -10.97 -18.35 33.01
C GLY A 106 -11.31 -18.50 34.51
N LYS A 107 -10.98 -19.66 35.14
CA LYS A 107 -11.21 -19.88 36.57
C LYS A 107 -10.17 -19.19 37.45
N VAL A 108 -8.89 -19.25 37.08
CA VAL A 108 -7.80 -18.80 37.93
C VAL A 108 -7.43 -17.34 37.71
N ASP A 109 -7.64 -16.79 36.51
CA ASP A 109 -7.26 -15.42 36.12
C ASP A 109 -8.42 -14.46 36.40
N ARG A 110 -8.79 -14.29 37.66
CA ARG A 110 -9.83 -13.33 38.05
C ARG A 110 -9.23 -11.99 38.42
N LEU A 111 -9.91 -10.92 38.03
CA LEU A 111 -9.63 -9.54 38.41
C LEU A 111 -10.85 -9.01 39.17
N GLU A 112 -10.68 -7.86 39.82
CA GLU A 112 -11.78 -7.15 40.44
C GLU A 112 -12.87 -6.81 39.40
N ASP A 113 -14.13 -6.87 39.81
CA ASP A 113 -15.25 -6.44 38.99
C ASP A 113 -15.32 -4.91 38.95
N VAL A 114 -15.54 -4.37 37.75
CA VAL A 114 -15.76 -2.94 37.53
C VAL A 114 -17.26 -2.67 37.57
N GLU A 115 -17.69 -1.71 38.37
CA GLU A 115 -19.03 -1.18 38.26
C GLU A 115 -19.17 -0.44 36.91
N LEU A 116 -20.01 -0.98 36.02
CA LEU A 116 -20.30 -0.40 34.72
C LEU A 116 -21.35 0.71 34.87
N PRO A 117 -21.18 1.84 34.19
CA PRO A 117 -22.15 2.92 34.23
C PRO A 117 -23.44 2.51 33.52
N GLU A 118 -24.56 3.01 34.00
CA GLU A 118 -25.84 2.89 33.33
C GLU A 118 -25.83 3.75 32.05
N VAL A 119 -26.23 3.17 30.92
CA VAL A 119 -26.32 3.84 29.63
C VAL A 119 -27.78 4.06 29.28
N SER A 120 -28.29 5.27 29.51
CA SER A 120 -29.68 5.64 29.24
C SER A 120 -29.94 5.86 27.74
N ASP A 121 -28.96 6.35 26.98
CA ASP A 121 -29.00 6.54 25.53
C ASP A 121 -27.81 5.90 24.88
N ILE A 122 -28.01 4.76 24.23
CA ILE A 122 -26.96 4.02 23.54
C ILE A 122 -26.44 4.77 22.29
N LEU A 123 -27.26 5.57 21.62
CA LEU A 123 -26.86 6.34 20.45
C LEU A 123 -25.94 7.51 20.85
N GLU A 124 -26.30 8.21 21.93
CA GLU A 124 -25.44 9.24 22.52
C GLU A 124 -24.09 8.65 22.94
N SER A 125 -24.10 7.50 23.63
CA SER A 125 -22.89 6.79 24.03
C SER A 125 -22.02 6.41 22.82
N LYS A 126 -22.59 5.83 21.78
CA LYS A 126 -21.84 5.49 20.54
C LYS A 126 -21.30 6.72 19.82
N ASN A 127 -22.04 7.84 19.80
CA ASN A 127 -21.57 9.08 19.20
C ASN A 127 -20.38 9.66 19.98
N ALA A 128 -20.43 9.61 21.32
CA ALA A 128 -19.30 10.02 22.15
C ALA A 128 -18.06 9.11 21.92
N GLY A 129 -18.26 7.79 21.82
CA GLY A 129 -17.22 6.84 21.46
C GLY A 129 -16.60 7.13 20.12
N TYR A 130 -17.42 7.42 19.10
CA TYR A 130 -16.97 7.84 17.76
C TYR A 130 -16.11 9.11 17.81
N GLU A 131 -16.51 10.11 18.60
CA GLU A 131 -15.74 11.35 18.76
C GLU A 131 -14.41 11.10 19.45
N MET A 132 -14.42 10.34 20.56
CA MET A 132 -13.22 10.03 21.34
C MET A 132 -12.18 9.24 20.56
N ILE A 133 -12.57 8.26 19.72
CA ILE A 133 -11.62 7.42 18.98
C ILE A 133 -10.94 8.17 17.83
N GLY A 134 -11.59 9.21 17.30
CA GLY A 134 -11.12 10.04 16.20
C GLY A 134 -10.00 11.00 16.56
N ALA A 135 -9.46 11.70 15.55
CA ALA A 135 -8.34 12.64 15.69
C ALA A 135 -8.62 13.81 16.66
N ASP A 136 -9.85 14.24 16.74
CA ASP A 136 -10.26 15.36 17.61
C ASP A 136 -10.53 14.91 19.06
N GLY A 137 -10.54 13.61 19.33
CA GLY A 137 -10.76 12.99 20.63
C GLY A 137 -9.48 12.53 21.33
N PHE A 138 -9.41 11.25 21.67
CA PHE A 138 -8.21 10.59 22.21
C PHE A 138 -7.22 10.17 21.10
N SER A 139 -7.64 10.30 19.85
CA SER A 139 -6.81 9.99 18.68
C SER A 139 -6.26 8.55 18.65
N CYS A 140 -7.07 7.58 19.07
CA CYS A 140 -6.67 6.16 19.09
C CYS A 140 -6.18 5.67 17.74
N ILE A 141 -6.80 6.16 16.65
CA ILE A 141 -6.44 5.86 15.25
C ILE A 141 -5.08 6.41 14.80
N ALA A 142 -4.44 7.27 15.61
CA ALA A 142 -3.07 7.70 15.33
C ALA A 142 -2.06 6.55 15.50
N CYS A 143 -2.36 5.61 16.41
CA CYS A 143 -1.48 4.47 16.71
C CYS A 143 -2.09 3.12 16.34
N HIS A 144 -3.42 2.98 16.36
CA HIS A 144 -4.15 1.75 16.11
C HIS A 144 -4.66 1.66 14.67
N ASP A 145 -4.46 0.53 14.05
CA ASP A 145 -5.15 0.20 12.80
C ASP A 145 -6.66 0.13 13.04
N TYR A 146 -7.44 0.41 12.02
CA TYR A 146 -8.90 0.44 12.11
C TYR A 146 -9.53 -0.17 10.85
N ASN A 147 -10.21 -1.30 11.00
CA ASN A 147 -10.90 -2.02 9.93
C ASN A 147 -10.03 -2.23 8.67
N GLY A 148 -8.80 -2.74 8.89
CA GLY A 148 -7.83 -2.99 7.83
C GLY A 148 -7.13 -1.73 7.28
N GLN A 149 -7.44 -0.53 7.79
CA GLN A 149 -6.70 0.69 7.48
C GLN A 149 -5.56 0.87 8.47
N GLU A 150 -4.35 1.01 7.94
CA GLU A 150 -3.17 1.24 8.77
C GLU A 150 -3.21 2.62 9.43
N ALA A 151 -2.77 2.68 10.69
CA ALA A 151 -2.54 3.92 11.40
C ALA A 151 -1.36 4.69 10.79
N GLY A 152 -1.39 6.03 10.90
CA GLY A 152 -0.27 6.87 10.48
C GLY A 152 0.97 6.80 11.39
N GLY A 153 0.85 6.17 12.57
CA GLY A 153 1.90 6.04 13.57
C GLY A 153 2.37 4.59 13.76
N ALA A 154 2.35 4.11 15.01
CA ALA A 154 2.97 2.83 15.40
C ALA A 154 2.37 1.56 14.74
N GLY A 155 1.19 1.63 14.12
CA GLY A 155 0.53 0.47 13.50
C GLY A 155 0.21 -0.63 14.51
N ALA A 156 -0.33 -0.22 15.68
CA ALA A 156 -0.76 -1.16 16.70
C ALA A 156 -1.99 -1.95 16.27
N LEU A 157 -2.39 -2.93 17.08
CA LEU A 157 -3.54 -3.81 16.81
C LEU A 157 -4.73 -3.07 16.23
N ASP A 158 -5.37 -3.67 15.22
CA ASP A 158 -6.67 -3.22 14.71
C ASP A 158 -7.72 -3.30 15.83
N ILE A 159 -8.29 -2.15 16.17
CA ILE A 159 -9.20 -2.03 17.33
C ILE A 159 -10.65 -2.34 17.00
N VAL A 160 -11.02 -2.44 15.73
CA VAL A 160 -12.41 -2.66 15.32
C VAL A 160 -12.96 -4.01 15.80
N HIS A 161 -12.08 -4.99 16.05
CA HIS A 161 -12.46 -6.33 16.50
C HIS A 161 -12.23 -6.57 18.00
N VAL A 162 -11.98 -5.52 18.78
CA VAL A 162 -11.56 -5.65 20.18
C VAL A 162 -12.65 -6.30 21.04
N THR A 163 -13.91 -5.95 20.85
CA THR A 163 -15.04 -6.43 21.68
C THR A 163 -15.35 -7.92 21.50
N GLY A 164 -15.07 -8.50 20.34
CA GLY A 164 -15.16 -9.95 20.11
C GLY A 164 -14.00 -10.74 20.71
N ARG A 165 -12.90 -10.07 21.09
CA ARG A 165 -11.65 -10.69 21.49
C ARG A 165 -11.37 -10.62 22.98
N ILE A 166 -11.69 -9.49 23.62
CA ILE A 166 -11.40 -9.25 25.03
C ILE A 166 -12.69 -9.09 25.85
N GLN A 167 -12.57 -9.36 27.14
CA GLN A 167 -13.69 -9.20 28.07
C GLN A 167 -13.88 -7.72 28.44
N LYS A 168 -15.12 -7.28 28.56
CA LYS A 168 -15.50 -5.87 28.87
C LYS A 168 -14.91 -5.38 30.18
N ASN A 169 -14.97 -6.22 31.23
CA ASN A 169 -14.39 -5.89 32.52
C ASN A 169 -12.88 -5.60 32.42
N TRP A 170 -12.16 -6.46 31.69
CA TRP A 170 -10.73 -6.25 31.44
C TRP A 170 -10.47 -4.98 30.64
N PHE A 171 -11.30 -4.67 29.63
CA PHE A 171 -11.18 -3.45 28.84
C PHE A 171 -11.28 -2.20 29.72
N HIS A 172 -12.26 -2.13 30.63
CA HIS A 172 -12.39 -1.02 31.55
C HIS A 172 -11.20 -0.85 32.49
N LEU A 173 -10.66 -1.93 33.03
CA LEU A 173 -9.47 -1.92 33.88
C LEU A 173 -8.22 -1.48 33.10
N TYR A 174 -8.07 -2.00 31.91
CA TYR A 174 -6.92 -1.68 31.05
C TYR A 174 -6.93 -0.22 30.60
N MET A 175 -8.06 0.28 30.15
CA MET A 175 -8.17 1.68 29.70
C MET A 175 -7.89 2.67 30.84
N ARG A 176 -8.28 2.37 32.08
CA ARG A 176 -7.97 3.21 33.24
C ARG A 176 -6.48 3.24 33.59
N ASN A 177 -5.78 2.14 33.42
CA ASN A 177 -4.36 2.05 33.77
C ASN A 177 -3.66 0.97 32.90
N PRO A 178 -3.24 1.27 31.67
CA PRO A 178 -2.56 0.29 30.82
C PRO A 178 -1.25 -0.23 31.42
N GLN A 179 -0.48 0.61 32.13
CA GLN A 179 0.80 0.25 32.74
C GLN A 179 0.68 -0.80 33.85
N ARG A 180 -0.49 -0.94 34.46
CA ARG A 180 -0.78 -2.01 35.43
C ARG A 180 -0.58 -3.41 34.83
N PHE A 181 -0.96 -3.57 33.56
CA PHE A 181 -0.92 -4.87 32.88
C PHE A 181 0.40 -5.11 32.11
N HIS A 182 1.09 -4.05 31.77
CA HIS A 182 2.35 -4.13 31.07
C HIS A 182 3.16 -2.84 31.27
N SER A 183 4.23 -2.91 32.04
CA SER A 183 5.02 -1.74 32.45
C SER A 183 5.64 -0.96 31.30
N THR A 184 5.89 -1.62 30.15
CA THR A 184 6.50 -1.02 28.94
C THR A 184 5.47 -0.70 27.86
N VAL A 185 4.16 -0.65 28.21
CA VAL A 185 3.13 -0.30 27.22
C VAL A 185 3.27 1.16 26.82
N ILE A 186 3.24 1.40 25.51
CA ILE A 186 3.32 2.76 24.94
C ILE A 186 1.96 3.47 24.90
N MET A 187 0.86 2.74 25.10
CA MET A 187 -0.48 3.31 25.13
C MET A 187 -0.62 4.30 26.30
N PRO A 188 -1.00 5.56 26.01
CA PRO A 188 -1.12 6.56 27.07
C PRO A 188 -2.31 6.29 27.99
N ASN A 189 -2.23 6.82 29.22
CA ASN A 189 -3.39 6.92 30.10
C ASN A 189 -4.15 8.21 29.76
N TYR A 190 -5.42 8.10 29.38
CA TYR A 190 -6.28 9.24 29.03
C TYR A 190 -7.00 9.84 30.24
N TRP A 191 -6.85 9.22 31.42
CA TRP A 191 -7.45 9.66 32.69
C TRP A 191 -6.41 9.73 33.82
N PRO A 192 -5.32 10.54 33.63
CA PRO A 192 -4.29 10.67 34.65
C PRO A 192 -4.87 11.23 35.94
N GLY A 193 -4.63 10.55 37.09
CA GLY A 193 -5.23 10.94 38.37
C GLY A 193 -6.76 10.83 38.43
N GLY A 194 -7.37 10.09 37.52
CA GLY A 194 -8.83 9.94 37.42
C GLY A 194 -9.53 11.07 36.67
N GLN A 195 -8.80 12.00 36.07
CA GLN A 195 -9.35 13.12 35.31
C GLN A 195 -9.19 12.92 33.82
N SER A 196 -10.27 13.10 33.08
CA SER A 196 -10.26 12.97 31.63
C SER A 196 -9.48 14.09 30.94
N VAL A 197 -8.68 13.75 29.95
CA VAL A 197 -8.07 14.74 29.03
C VAL A 197 -9.11 15.36 28.08
N ARG A 198 -10.36 14.88 28.10
CA ARG A 198 -11.52 15.42 27.36
C ARG A 198 -12.70 15.61 28.29
N PRO A 199 -12.67 16.59 29.23
CA PRO A 199 -13.70 16.78 30.26
C PRO A 199 -15.05 17.22 29.69
N ASN A 200 -15.09 17.70 28.44
CA ASN A 200 -16.32 18.15 27.78
C ASN A 200 -17.16 17.01 27.20
N LEU A 201 -16.65 15.77 27.21
CA LEU A 201 -17.38 14.60 26.73
C LEU A 201 -17.86 13.79 27.92
N LEU A 202 -19.17 13.51 27.99
CA LEU A 202 -19.80 12.73 29.06
C LEU A 202 -19.36 13.18 30.48
N ASP A 203 -19.34 14.49 30.71
CA ASP A 203 -18.93 15.16 31.96
C ASP A 203 -17.49 14.83 32.42
N GLY A 204 -16.65 14.32 31.52
CA GLY A 204 -15.30 13.86 31.85
C GLY A 204 -15.26 12.57 32.69
N ASP A 205 -16.39 11.91 32.92
CA ASP A 205 -16.50 10.69 33.72
C ASP A 205 -15.76 9.52 33.04
N PRO A 206 -14.68 8.99 33.65
CA PRO A 206 -13.90 7.92 33.07
C PRO A 206 -14.71 6.66 32.77
N ALA A 207 -15.65 6.28 33.64
CA ALA A 207 -16.45 5.08 33.45
C ALA A 207 -17.37 5.22 32.23
N LYS A 208 -18.09 6.37 32.13
CA LYS A 208 -18.96 6.67 30.99
C LYS A 208 -18.19 6.77 29.69
N GLN A 209 -17.01 7.38 29.70
CA GLN A 209 -16.16 7.53 28.48
C GLN A 209 -15.62 6.18 28.01
N ILE A 210 -15.16 5.32 28.93
CA ILE A 210 -14.66 3.97 28.54
C ILE A 210 -15.81 3.11 28.04
N GLU A 211 -16.98 3.19 28.69
CA GLU A 211 -18.18 2.50 28.26
C GLU A 211 -18.62 2.96 26.85
N ALA A 212 -18.53 4.25 26.56
CA ALA A 212 -18.86 4.80 25.25
C ALA A 212 -17.91 4.33 24.14
N LEU A 213 -16.62 4.22 24.45
CA LEU A 213 -15.65 3.59 23.53
C LEU A 213 -16.01 2.12 23.25
N TRP A 214 -16.38 1.37 24.30
CA TRP A 214 -16.80 -0.02 24.13
C TRP A 214 -18.06 -0.12 23.26
N ASN A 215 -19.10 0.64 23.56
CA ASN A 215 -20.36 0.63 22.83
C ASN A 215 -20.21 1.00 21.35
N TYR A 216 -19.31 1.94 21.04
CA TYR A 216 -18.97 2.27 19.67
C TYR A 216 -18.26 1.10 18.95
N LEU A 217 -17.28 0.46 19.61
CA LEU A 217 -16.53 -0.66 19.07
C LEU A 217 -17.33 -1.96 18.93
N GLU A 218 -18.46 -2.11 19.65
CA GLU A 218 -19.37 -3.25 19.47
C GLU A 218 -20.00 -3.31 18.07
N ASP A 219 -20.11 -2.19 17.36
CA ASP A 219 -20.57 -2.19 15.98
C ASP A 219 -19.56 -2.84 15.03
N GLY A 220 -18.32 -3.05 15.47
CA GLY A 220 -17.27 -3.72 14.70
C GLY A 220 -17.02 -3.04 13.36
N PRO A 221 -16.85 -3.82 12.27
CA PRO A 221 -16.61 -3.28 10.92
C PRO A 221 -17.73 -2.38 10.36
N ARG A 222 -18.92 -2.42 10.98
CA ARG A 222 -20.07 -1.58 10.59
C ARG A 222 -20.07 -0.22 11.29
N ALA A 223 -19.22 -0.02 12.29
CA ALA A 223 -19.10 1.26 12.97
C ALA A 223 -18.75 2.38 11.99
N LYS A 224 -19.29 3.57 12.25
CA LYS A 224 -18.97 4.76 11.47
C LYS A 224 -17.46 5.03 11.54
N LYS A 225 -16.81 5.25 10.39
CA LYS A 225 -15.36 5.51 10.34
C LYS A 225 -14.98 6.74 11.14
N PRO A 226 -13.97 6.65 12.05
CA PRO A 226 -13.51 7.78 12.87
C PRO A 226 -13.02 8.95 12.01
N ARG A 227 -13.18 10.18 12.51
CA ARG A 227 -12.57 11.37 11.89
C ARG A 227 -11.06 11.28 11.99
N GLY A 228 -10.38 11.69 10.90
CA GLY A 228 -8.92 11.70 10.85
C GLY A 228 -8.29 10.33 10.59
N LEU A 229 -9.10 9.28 10.44
CA LEU A 229 -8.58 8.03 9.90
C LEU A 229 -8.02 8.32 8.52
N SER A 230 -6.70 8.16 8.35
CA SER A 230 -6.07 8.32 7.06
C SER A 230 -6.75 7.37 6.06
N ARG A 231 -7.13 7.89 4.89
CA ARG A 231 -7.50 6.98 3.81
C ARG A 231 -6.27 6.11 3.56
N GLN A 232 -6.46 4.81 3.39
CA GLN A 232 -5.38 3.99 2.83
C GLN A 232 -4.83 4.76 1.65
N SER A 233 -3.53 4.99 1.64
CA SER A 233 -2.87 5.54 0.48
C SER A 233 -3.10 4.53 -0.64
N ASN A 234 -3.85 4.94 -1.66
CA ASN A 234 -3.99 4.16 -2.88
C ASN A 234 -2.76 4.34 -3.77
N ASP A 235 -1.67 4.82 -3.20
CA ASP A 235 -0.45 5.11 -3.91
C ASP A 235 0.35 3.82 -4.11
N ILE A 236 0.71 3.57 -5.35
CA ILE A 236 1.57 2.47 -5.72
C ILE A 236 3.01 2.95 -5.57
N ARG A 237 3.78 2.23 -4.76
CA ARG A 237 5.21 2.47 -4.58
C ARG A 237 6.01 1.56 -5.50
N VAL A 238 6.98 2.14 -6.18
CA VAL A 238 7.97 1.41 -6.97
C VAL A 238 9.13 1.03 -6.07
N SER A 239 9.58 -0.22 -6.17
CA SER A 239 10.74 -0.74 -5.46
C SER A 239 11.89 -1.03 -6.46
N ASP A 240 12.45 -2.23 -6.41
CA ASP A 240 13.60 -2.64 -7.24
C ASP A 240 13.20 -3.06 -8.66
N VAL A 241 11.91 -3.18 -8.94
CA VAL A 241 11.36 -3.53 -10.26
C VAL A 241 10.26 -2.55 -10.64
N ALA A 242 9.98 -2.45 -11.94
CA ALA A 242 8.94 -1.56 -12.44
C ALA A 242 7.54 -1.99 -11.96
N GLU A 243 6.70 -1.00 -11.69
CA GLU A 243 5.30 -1.19 -11.34
C GLU A 243 4.38 -0.67 -12.45
N ILE A 244 3.31 -1.43 -12.72
CA ILE A 244 2.38 -1.11 -13.79
C ILE A 244 0.97 -0.94 -13.24
N VAL A 245 0.32 0.12 -13.69
CA VAL A 245 -1.10 0.37 -13.41
C VAL A 245 -1.85 0.57 -14.71
N ARG A 246 -3.08 0.04 -14.77
CA ARG A 246 -3.98 0.22 -15.91
C ARG A 246 -5.25 0.91 -15.46
N GLY A 247 -5.71 1.87 -16.24
CA GLY A 247 -6.94 2.57 -15.93
C GLY A 247 -7.10 3.87 -16.70
N ARG A 248 -8.27 4.47 -16.55
CA ARG A 248 -8.54 5.81 -17.08
C ARG A 248 -7.81 6.89 -16.27
N GLY A 249 -7.68 8.07 -16.81
CA GLY A 249 -7.16 9.26 -16.12
C GLY A 249 -5.93 9.83 -16.78
N THR A 250 -4.75 9.63 -16.20
CA THR A 250 -3.50 10.30 -16.60
C THR A 250 -3.16 10.15 -18.10
N ALA A 251 -3.47 9.02 -18.71
CA ALA A 251 -3.20 8.78 -20.13
C ALA A 251 -4.48 8.49 -20.94
N GLY A 252 -5.60 9.13 -20.61
CA GLY A 252 -6.85 8.94 -21.30
C GLY A 252 -7.68 7.78 -20.74
N PHE A 253 -8.52 7.16 -21.58
CA PHE A 253 -9.47 6.15 -21.13
C PHE A 253 -8.82 4.77 -20.95
N ARG A 254 -7.87 4.41 -21.82
CA ARG A 254 -7.11 3.14 -21.79
C ARG A 254 -5.63 3.39 -21.48
N GLY A 255 -5.39 4.10 -20.36
CA GLY A 255 -4.05 4.43 -19.92
C GLY A 255 -3.32 3.24 -19.29
N ILE A 256 -2.00 3.22 -19.50
CA ILE A 256 -1.05 2.32 -18.85
C ILE A 256 0.02 3.20 -18.22
N GLY A 257 0.07 3.25 -16.89
CA GLY A 257 1.13 3.90 -16.13
C GLY A 257 2.24 2.91 -15.84
N VAL A 258 3.50 3.34 -15.94
CA VAL A 258 4.67 2.57 -15.59
C VAL A 258 5.57 3.40 -14.70
N GLY A 259 5.85 2.91 -13.50
CA GLY A 259 6.81 3.48 -12.58
C GLY A 259 8.10 2.68 -12.59
N TYR A 260 9.24 3.35 -12.67
CA TYR A 260 10.56 2.73 -12.74
C TYR A 260 11.37 2.98 -11.47
N PRO A 261 12.32 2.07 -11.12
CA PRO A 261 13.15 2.18 -9.92
C PRO A 261 13.89 3.51 -9.76
N GLU A 262 14.36 4.12 -10.86
CA GLU A 262 15.04 5.41 -10.88
C GLU A 262 14.09 6.61 -10.63
N ARG A 263 12.86 6.32 -10.15
CA ARG A 263 11.84 7.33 -9.81
C ARG A 263 11.46 8.24 -10.98
N ILE A 264 11.58 7.74 -12.19
CA ILE A 264 11.01 8.32 -13.40
C ILE A 264 9.86 7.43 -13.87
N ASN A 265 8.83 8.04 -14.42
CA ASN A 265 7.59 7.35 -14.70
C ASN A 265 7.03 7.80 -16.05
N LEU A 266 6.23 6.96 -16.66
CA LEU A 266 5.52 7.30 -17.90
C LEU A 266 4.05 6.86 -17.88
N ALA A 267 3.25 7.52 -18.69
CA ALA A 267 1.88 7.10 -18.98
C ALA A 267 1.68 6.97 -20.49
N PHE A 268 1.36 5.75 -20.90
CA PHE A 268 1.12 5.33 -22.27
C PHE A 268 -0.38 5.23 -22.54
N ASN A 269 -0.85 5.81 -23.63
CA ASN A 269 -2.22 5.63 -24.12
C ASN A 269 -2.27 4.50 -25.12
N SER A 270 -2.93 3.39 -24.79
CA SER A 270 -3.00 2.22 -25.66
C SER A 270 -4.00 2.36 -26.83
N GLU A 271 -4.83 3.40 -26.85
CA GLU A 271 -5.70 3.72 -27.98
C GLU A 271 -4.90 4.47 -29.07
N GLU A 272 -4.04 5.39 -28.65
CA GLU A 272 -3.22 6.22 -29.53
C GLU A 272 -1.81 5.63 -29.75
N MET A 273 -1.44 4.58 -29.03
CA MET A 273 -0.09 3.98 -29.01
C MET A 273 1.01 5.02 -28.78
N ALA A 274 0.74 5.97 -27.88
CA ALA A 274 1.56 7.15 -27.63
C ALA A 274 1.79 7.39 -26.14
N ILE A 275 2.97 7.93 -25.81
CA ILE A 275 3.24 8.48 -24.48
C ILE A 275 2.44 9.78 -24.32
N ARG A 276 1.79 9.94 -23.15
CA ARG A 276 1.00 11.13 -22.82
C ARG A 276 1.61 11.96 -21.72
N LEU A 277 2.41 11.33 -20.84
CA LEU A 277 3.03 12.00 -19.72
C LEU A 277 4.33 11.32 -19.33
N PHE A 278 5.36 12.11 -19.05
CA PHE A 278 6.49 11.75 -18.22
C PHE A 278 6.44 12.48 -16.89
N TRP A 279 6.93 11.88 -15.81
CA TRP A 279 7.06 12.58 -14.52
C TRP A 279 8.11 11.95 -13.62
N LYS A 280 8.64 12.73 -12.66
CA LYS A 280 9.60 12.29 -11.65
C LYS A 280 8.96 12.12 -10.28
N GLY A 281 9.61 11.34 -9.41
CA GLY A 281 9.20 11.14 -8.03
C GLY A 281 8.18 10.01 -7.87
N ASP A 282 7.19 10.21 -7.01
CA ASP A 282 6.22 9.18 -6.66
C ASP A 282 5.37 8.78 -7.86
N PHE A 283 5.06 7.48 -7.94
CA PHE A 283 4.49 6.91 -9.16
C PHE A 283 3.02 7.29 -9.35
N ALA A 284 2.12 6.60 -8.71
CA ALA A 284 0.70 6.76 -9.00
C ALA A 284 -0.21 6.46 -7.81
N SER A 285 -1.34 7.14 -7.75
CA SER A 285 -2.45 6.83 -6.86
C SER A 285 -3.60 6.23 -7.66
N VAL A 286 -4.17 5.11 -7.16
CA VAL A 286 -5.25 4.36 -7.85
C VAL A 286 -6.56 4.53 -7.12
N ASN A 287 -7.64 4.78 -7.86
CA ASN A 287 -8.98 4.86 -7.31
C ASN A 287 -10.04 4.39 -8.32
N HIS A 288 -10.85 3.40 -7.95
CA HIS A 288 -11.99 2.92 -8.75
C HIS A 288 -11.71 2.75 -10.26
N GLY A 289 -10.64 2.03 -10.61
CA GLY A 289 -10.29 1.76 -12.02
C GLY A 289 -9.70 2.96 -12.77
N SER A 290 -9.29 4.00 -12.06
CA SER A 290 -8.51 5.12 -12.58
C SER A 290 -7.19 5.26 -11.85
N PHE A 291 -6.19 5.85 -12.50
CA PHE A 291 -4.93 6.22 -11.85
C PHE A 291 -4.56 7.68 -12.14
N ARG A 292 -3.84 8.26 -11.20
CA ARG A 292 -3.33 9.62 -11.29
C ARG A 292 -1.85 9.64 -10.96
N ALA A 293 -1.04 10.26 -11.80
CA ALA A 293 0.36 10.57 -11.52
C ALA A 293 0.46 11.54 -10.33
N ILE A 294 1.20 11.16 -9.27
CA ILE A 294 1.30 11.93 -8.02
C ILE A 294 2.65 12.61 -7.83
N GLY A 295 3.68 12.21 -8.58
CA GLY A 295 4.99 12.88 -8.57
C GLY A 295 4.98 14.28 -9.18
N GLY A 296 6.13 14.94 -9.11
CA GLY A 296 6.41 16.27 -9.66
C GLY A 296 6.96 16.26 -11.09
N GLU A 297 7.50 17.40 -11.54
CA GLU A 297 8.21 17.58 -12.82
C GLU A 297 7.53 16.85 -13.99
N LYS A 298 6.31 17.28 -14.32
CA LYS A 298 5.45 16.62 -15.32
C LYS A 298 5.64 17.22 -16.70
N ILE A 299 5.93 16.36 -17.68
CA ILE A 299 5.98 16.69 -19.11
C ILE A 299 4.80 16.05 -19.80
N THR A 300 3.83 16.86 -20.18
CA THR A 300 2.65 16.40 -20.94
C THR A 300 2.96 16.43 -22.43
N LEU A 301 2.70 15.33 -23.12
CA LEU A 301 2.82 15.22 -24.56
C LEU A 301 1.42 15.31 -25.20
N PRO A 302 1.31 15.95 -26.37
CA PRO A 302 0.02 16.11 -27.05
C PRO A 302 -0.58 14.76 -27.47
N PRO A 303 -1.90 14.70 -27.63
CA PRO A 303 -2.60 13.51 -28.10
C PRO A 303 -2.25 13.20 -29.54
N GLY A 304 -2.57 11.97 -29.94
CA GLY A 304 -2.50 11.49 -31.32
C GLY A 304 -1.48 10.39 -31.52
N ILE A 305 -1.54 9.82 -32.71
CA ILE A 305 -0.70 8.70 -33.13
C ILE A 305 0.75 9.17 -33.30
N PRO A 306 1.77 8.40 -32.84
CA PRO A 306 3.15 8.86 -32.84
C PRO A 306 3.85 8.71 -34.21
N PHE A 307 3.31 7.91 -35.16
CA PHE A 307 3.90 7.76 -36.50
C PHE A 307 2.85 7.55 -37.57
N HIS A 308 3.11 8.12 -38.73
CA HIS A 308 2.24 7.99 -39.88
C HIS A 308 3.01 8.29 -41.18
N ARG A 309 2.43 7.92 -42.32
CA ARG A 309 2.89 8.33 -43.65
C ARG A 309 2.38 9.74 -43.91
N LEU A 310 3.30 10.68 -44.11
CA LEU A 310 3.01 12.05 -44.55
C LEU A 310 3.57 12.23 -45.97
N GLU A 311 2.72 12.57 -46.91
CA GLU A 311 3.13 12.84 -48.30
C GLU A 311 3.78 14.22 -48.42
N SER A 312 3.36 15.14 -47.55
CA SER A 312 3.94 16.47 -47.38
C SER A 312 4.11 16.77 -45.88
N LEU A 313 5.08 17.63 -45.55
CA LEU A 313 5.24 18.14 -44.20
C LEU A 313 4.11 19.07 -43.77
N ASP A 314 3.31 19.55 -44.70
CA ASP A 314 2.13 20.36 -44.44
C ASP A 314 0.90 19.50 -44.14
N ASP A 315 0.98 18.19 -44.31
CA ASP A 315 -0.12 17.29 -44.06
C ASP A 315 -0.44 17.21 -42.55
N ASP A 316 -1.73 17.20 -42.23
CA ASP A 316 -2.22 16.92 -40.90
C ASP A 316 -1.97 15.47 -40.50
N TRP A 317 -1.80 15.23 -39.19
CA TRP A 317 -1.87 13.88 -38.66
C TRP A 317 -3.26 13.29 -38.91
N PRO A 318 -3.37 11.99 -39.27
CA PRO A 318 -4.63 11.38 -39.71
C PRO A 318 -5.68 11.28 -38.61
N TYR A 319 -5.28 11.42 -37.35
CA TYR A 319 -6.17 11.34 -36.20
C TYR A 319 -6.00 12.58 -35.33
N LYS A 320 -7.07 13.32 -35.17
CA LYS A 320 -7.20 14.47 -34.26
C LYS A 320 -8.30 14.17 -33.27
N ARG A 321 -7.94 13.91 -32.02
CA ARG A 321 -8.87 13.48 -30.96
C ARG A 321 -10.06 14.41 -30.75
N GLU A 322 -9.86 15.71 -30.95
CA GLU A 322 -10.87 16.74 -30.72
C GLU A 322 -11.96 16.76 -31.79
N THR A 323 -11.65 16.28 -32.98
CA THR A 323 -12.54 16.38 -34.15
C THR A 323 -12.82 15.03 -34.83
N ASP A 324 -12.07 14.01 -34.54
CA ASP A 324 -12.22 12.69 -35.14
C ASP A 324 -13.08 11.79 -34.24
N TYR A 325 -14.20 11.35 -34.76
CA TYR A 325 -15.09 10.39 -34.06
C TYR A 325 -14.67 8.94 -34.22
N LEU A 326 -13.72 8.67 -35.10
CA LEU A 326 -13.14 7.33 -35.34
C LEU A 326 -12.00 7.11 -34.35
N PHE A 327 -11.84 5.86 -33.92
CA PHE A 327 -10.69 5.49 -33.11
C PHE A 327 -9.48 5.21 -33.99
N PRO A 328 -8.24 5.28 -33.45
CA PRO A 328 -7.03 4.94 -34.20
C PRO A 328 -7.09 3.56 -34.89
N GLN A 329 -7.80 2.60 -34.32
CA GLN A 329 -8.03 1.29 -34.96
C GLN A 329 -8.76 1.39 -36.31
N ASP A 330 -9.61 2.37 -36.49
CA ASP A 330 -10.36 2.60 -37.72
C ASP A 330 -9.45 3.20 -38.82
N HIS A 331 -8.30 3.76 -38.40
CA HIS A 331 -7.21 4.21 -39.29
C HIS A 331 -6.12 3.16 -39.46
N GLY A 332 -6.36 1.92 -39.06
CA GLY A 332 -5.43 0.80 -39.28
C GLY A 332 -4.40 0.60 -38.15
N TYR A 333 -4.52 1.31 -37.04
CA TYR A 333 -3.65 1.16 -35.89
C TYR A 333 -4.25 0.17 -34.89
N GLN A 334 -3.44 -0.74 -34.36
CA GLN A 334 -3.89 -1.74 -33.41
C GLN A 334 -2.88 -1.94 -32.29
N PHE A 335 -3.28 -1.69 -31.06
CA PHE A 335 -2.51 -2.08 -29.89
C PHE A 335 -2.59 -3.59 -29.68
N ARG A 336 -1.44 -4.26 -29.58
CA ARG A 336 -1.31 -5.72 -29.47
C ARG A 336 -1.01 -6.19 -28.04
N GLY A 337 -0.89 -5.26 -27.09
CA GLY A 337 -0.57 -5.56 -25.71
C GLY A 337 0.85 -5.19 -25.34
N TYR A 338 1.35 -5.78 -24.27
CA TYR A 338 2.74 -5.65 -23.84
C TYR A 338 3.22 -6.93 -23.17
N GLU A 339 4.52 -7.15 -23.19
CA GLU A 339 5.22 -8.18 -22.44
C GLU A 339 6.16 -7.54 -21.44
N LEU A 340 6.43 -8.23 -20.33
CA LEU A 340 7.28 -7.76 -19.25
C LEU A 340 8.61 -8.51 -19.28
N ASP A 341 9.71 -7.78 -19.08
CA ASP A 341 11.02 -8.38 -18.83
C ASP A 341 11.18 -8.81 -17.35
N GLU A 342 12.36 -9.30 -16.98
CA GLU A 342 12.68 -9.75 -15.61
C GLU A 342 12.57 -8.61 -14.57
N LEU A 343 12.77 -7.36 -14.96
CA LEU A 343 12.59 -6.17 -14.13
C LEU A 343 11.17 -5.59 -14.23
N ARG A 344 10.23 -6.36 -14.81
CA ARG A 344 8.84 -5.98 -15.04
C ARG A 344 8.63 -4.76 -15.93
N ARG A 345 9.63 -4.35 -16.70
CA ARG A 345 9.51 -3.24 -17.63
C ARG A 345 8.75 -3.70 -18.89
N PRO A 346 7.75 -2.94 -19.36
CA PRO A 346 6.94 -3.35 -20.50
C PRO A 346 7.63 -3.07 -21.83
N THR A 347 7.54 -4.02 -22.77
CA THR A 347 7.67 -3.80 -24.21
C THR A 347 6.27 -3.68 -24.77
N PHE A 348 5.85 -2.48 -25.14
CA PHE A 348 4.57 -2.23 -25.80
C PHE A 348 4.62 -2.71 -27.25
N ARG A 349 3.56 -3.39 -27.69
CA ARG A 349 3.44 -3.91 -29.05
C ARG A 349 2.22 -3.32 -29.74
N TYR A 350 2.42 -2.80 -30.91
CA TYR A 350 1.34 -2.28 -31.73
C TYR A 350 1.64 -2.41 -33.21
N GLN A 351 0.65 -2.16 -34.06
CA GLN A 351 0.73 -2.41 -35.50
C GLN A 351 0.02 -1.31 -36.28
N TYR A 352 0.57 -0.96 -37.41
CA TYR A 352 -0.08 -0.15 -38.44
C TYR A 352 0.03 -0.87 -39.79
N GLY A 353 -1.10 -1.29 -40.37
CA GLY A 353 -1.11 -2.12 -41.55
C GLY A 353 -0.22 -3.36 -41.40
N LYS A 354 0.85 -3.44 -42.20
CA LYS A 354 1.84 -4.52 -42.12
C LYS A 354 3.07 -4.20 -41.26
N ILE A 355 3.17 -2.99 -40.72
CA ILE A 355 4.28 -2.56 -39.89
C ILE A 355 3.97 -2.95 -38.41
N SER A 356 4.82 -3.79 -37.84
CA SER A 356 4.80 -4.11 -36.40
C SER A 356 5.79 -3.23 -35.66
N VAL A 357 5.42 -2.75 -34.48
CA VAL A 357 6.26 -1.91 -33.62
C VAL A 357 6.36 -2.50 -32.23
N GLU A 358 7.58 -2.64 -31.75
CA GLU A 358 7.90 -2.88 -30.35
C GLU A 358 8.53 -1.62 -29.78
N GLU A 359 8.02 -1.17 -28.62
CA GLU A 359 8.46 0.03 -27.97
C GLU A 359 8.80 -0.26 -26.52
N PHE A 360 10.01 0.09 -26.12
CA PHE A 360 10.58 -0.21 -24.83
C PHE A 360 11.27 1.01 -24.23
N PHE A 361 11.15 1.17 -22.90
CA PHE A 361 11.79 2.24 -22.15
C PHE A 361 12.74 1.66 -21.11
N GLU A 362 13.96 2.16 -21.11
CA GLU A 362 14.98 1.90 -20.09
C GLU A 362 15.13 3.15 -19.24
N ASP A 363 15.00 3.01 -17.94
CA ASP A 363 15.37 4.02 -16.98
C ASP A 363 16.88 4.05 -16.83
N GLN A 364 17.47 5.22 -16.96
CA GLN A 364 18.91 5.47 -16.85
C GLN A 364 19.13 6.50 -15.76
N ALA A 365 20.26 6.41 -15.05
CA ALA A 365 20.68 7.44 -14.10
C ALA A 365 22.19 7.67 -14.18
N ASP A 366 22.61 8.92 -13.93
CA ASP A 366 24.03 9.24 -13.81
C ASP A 366 24.49 9.13 -12.33
N ALA A 367 25.80 9.33 -12.13
CA ALA A 367 26.41 9.27 -10.80
C ALA A 367 25.90 10.38 -9.82
N ASN A 368 25.23 11.40 -10.34
CA ASN A 368 24.63 12.48 -9.55
C ASN A 368 23.15 12.23 -9.23
N GLY A 369 22.58 11.10 -9.70
CA GLY A 369 21.19 10.74 -9.50
C GLY A 369 20.21 11.43 -10.46
N SER A 370 20.71 12.06 -11.56
CA SER A 370 19.84 12.58 -12.61
C SER A 370 19.38 11.42 -13.48
N ALA A 371 18.08 11.21 -13.55
CA ALA A 371 17.48 10.10 -14.28
C ALA A 371 16.80 10.55 -15.59
N TRP A 372 16.84 9.69 -16.61
CA TRP A 372 16.22 9.92 -17.92
C TRP A 372 15.76 8.62 -18.56
N PHE A 373 14.90 8.71 -19.61
CA PHE A 373 14.51 7.55 -20.40
C PHE A 373 15.34 7.40 -21.66
N ARG A 374 15.81 6.17 -21.89
CA ARG A 374 16.22 5.69 -23.18
C ARG A 374 15.06 4.92 -23.79
N ARG A 375 14.50 5.45 -24.88
CA ARG A 375 13.40 4.85 -25.64
C ARG A 375 13.93 4.09 -26.82
N VAL A 376 13.56 2.84 -26.97
CA VAL A 376 13.93 1.97 -28.09
C VAL A 376 12.65 1.60 -28.83
N LEU A 377 12.60 1.94 -30.12
CA LEU A 377 11.54 1.51 -31.04
C LEU A 377 12.14 0.55 -32.04
N ARG A 378 11.50 -0.59 -32.21
CA ARG A 378 11.83 -1.58 -33.25
C ARG A 378 10.66 -1.69 -34.19
N PHE A 379 10.88 -1.31 -35.43
CA PHE A 379 9.94 -1.48 -36.55
C PHE A 379 10.28 -2.77 -37.30
N ASP A 380 9.29 -3.58 -37.62
CA ASP A 380 9.42 -4.77 -38.46
C ASP A 380 8.37 -4.71 -39.55
N THR A 381 8.83 -4.81 -40.80
CA THR A 381 7.96 -4.73 -41.99
C THR A 381 8.35 -5.76 -43.02
N PRO A 382 7.40 -6.48 -43.68
CA PRO A 382 7.70 -7.46 -44.68
C PRO A 382 8.16 -6.85 -46.04
N GLU A 383 7.90 -5.57 -46.26
CA GLU A 383 8.23 -4.84 -47.49
C GLU A 383 8.71 -3.42 -47.15
N ALA A 384 9.52 -2.82 -47.98
CA ALA A 384 10.03 -1.46 -47.75
C ALA A 384 8.89 -0.44 -47.67
N GLN A 385 9.02 0.47 -46.72
CA GLN A 385 8.08 1.57 -46.48
C GLN A 385 8.82 2.90 -46.48
N GLU A 386 8.27 3.89 -47.15
CA GLU A 386 8.85 5.22 -47.29
C GLU A 386 7.84 6.30 -46.86
N MET A 387 8.34 7.50 -46.65
CA MET A 387 7.56 8.71 -46.25
C MET A 387 6.88 8.59 -44.88
N PHE A 388 7.30 7.64 -44.04
CA PHE A 388 6.86 7.60 -42.65
C PHE A 388 7.59 8.66 -41.82
N HIS A 389 6.88 9.25 -40.89
CA HIS A 389 7.41 10.19 -39.92
C HIS A 389 7.04 9.73 -38.53
N PHE A 390 8.01 9.76 -37.62
CA PHE A 390 7.79 9.52 -36.20
C PHE A 390 7.82 10.85 -35.47
N ARG A 391 6.75 11.16 -34.74
CA ARG A 391 6.66 12.33 -33.87
C ARG A 391 7.37 12.04 -32.56
N ALA A 392 8.64 12.42 -32.45
CA ALA A 392 9.48 12.14 -31.29
C ALA A 392 9.07 12.98 -30.08
N ALA A 393 8.74 14.26 -30.30
CA ALA A 393 8.20 15.14 -29.28
C ALA A 393 7.36 16.27 -29.92
N ALA A 394 6.48 16.87 -29.13
CA ALA A 394 5.73 18.05 -29.54
C ALA A 394 5.37 18.87 -28.30
N GLY A 395 5.29 20.19 -28.46
CA GLY A 395 5.00 21.16 -27.40
C GLY A 395 4.72 22.54 -27.95
N SER A 396 4.79 23.56 -27.11
CA SER A 396 4.56 24.95 -27.51
C SER A 396 5.67 25.46 -28.42
N LYS A 397 6.89 25.01 -28.20
CA LYS A 397 8.07 25.40 -28.96
C LYS A 397 9.09 24.27 -29.06
N ALA A 398 9.45 23.89 -30.26
CA ALA A 398 10.53 22.97 -30.57
C ALA A 398 11.71 23.73 -31.18
N THR A 399 12.95 23.45 -30.75
CA THR A 399 14.18 24.06 -31.28
C THR A 399 15.32 23.08 -31.30
N ARG A 400 16.19 23.16 -32.32
CA ARG A 400 17.47 22.45 -32.35
C ARG A 400 18.49 23.18 -31.48
N VAL A 401 19.05 22.51 -30.47
CA VAL A 401 20.05 23.08 -29.55
C VAL A 401 21.48 22.83 -30.06
N SER A 402 21.75 21.61 -30.52
CA SER A 402 23.02 21.19 -31.10
C SER A 402 22.79 19.98 -32.00
N ASP A 403 23.87 19.40 -32.54
CA ASP A 403 23.79 18.20 -33.34
C ASP A 403 23.16 17.06 -32.52
N GLY A 404 22.04 16.54 -33.03
CA GLY A 404 21.29 15.46 -32.41
C GLY A 404 20.53 15.84 -31.13
N VAL A 405 20.58 17.10 -30.66
CA VAL A 405 19.89 17.55 -29.43
C VAL A 405 18.84 18.61 -29.75
N PHE A 406 17.63 18.36 -29.27
CA PHE A 406 16.45 19.21 -29.45
C PHE A 406 15.83 19.56 -28.10
N SER A 407 15.30 20.75 -27.97
CA SER A 407 14.50 21.18 -26.81
C SER A 407 13.06 21.34 -27.26
N VAL A 408 12.14 20.76 -26.52
CA VAL A 408 10.70 20.95 -26.69
C VAL A 408 10.11 21.32 -25.35
N ASP A 409 9.85 22.63 -25.16
CA ASP A 409 9.50 23.21 -23.87
C ASP A 409 10.57 22.87 -22.79
N GLN A 410 10.21 22.02 -21.79
CA GLN A 410 11.11 21.56 -20.73
C GLN A 410 11.76 20.19 -21.03
N LEU A 411 11.44 19.60 -22.17
CA LEU A 411 11.95 18.30 -22.58
C LEU A 411 13.18 18.47 -23.45
N GLU A 412 14.29 17.83 -23.10
CA GLU A 412 15.46 17.66 -23.94
C GLU A 412 15.39 16.28 -24.61
N LEU A 413 15.49 16.26 -25.93
CA LEU A 413 15.44 15.07 -26.75
C LEU A 413 16.78 14.89 -27.46
N THR A 414 17.43 13.72 -27.24
CA THR A 414 18.62 13.34 -27.98
C THR A 414 18.26 12.29 -29.04
N ILE A 415 18.67 12.54 -30.26
CA ILE A 415 18.46 11.72 -31.45
C ILE A 415 19.83 11.36 -32.03
N PRO A 416 20.07 10.13 -32.54
CA PRO A 416 21.32 9.75 -33.18
C PRO A 416 21.69 10.71 -34.31
N THR A 417 22.94 11.16 -34.35
CA THR A 417 23.42 12.12 -35.36
C THR A 417 23.42 11.59 -36.82
N SER A 418 23.22 10.28 -37.00
CA SER A 418 22.99 9.66 -38.30
C SER A 418 21.60 9.93 -38.89
N ILE A 419 20.69 10.50 -38.09
CA ILE A 419 19.33 10.84 -38.46
C ILE A 419 19.25 12.37 -38.53
N GLU A 420 18.60 12.92 -39.56
CA GLU A 420 18.33 14.35 -39.69
C GLU A 420 16.86 14.61 -39.35
N PRO A 421 16.52 15.01 -38.10
CA PRO A 421 15.16 15.33 -37.73
C PRO A 421 14.71 16.67 -38.30
N ILE A 422 13.41 16.80 -38.43
CA ILE A 422 12.75 18.00 -38.93
C ILE A 422 12.02 18.67 -37.77
N VAL A 423 12.27 19.96 -37.53
CA VAL A 423 11.44 20.78 -36.67
C VAL A 423 10.31 21.34 -37.54
N ARG A 424 9.09 20.93 -37.25
CA ARG A 424 7.87 21.45 -37.87
C ARG A 424 7.23 22.49 -36.97
N ASP A 425 7.21 23.73 -37.43
CA ASP A 425 6.53 24.82 -36.71
C ASP A 425 5.02 24.65 -36.82
N GLY A 426 4.29 25.00 -35.77
CA GLY A 426 2.85 24.89 -35.73
C GLY A 426 2.33 24.94 -34.28
N GLU A 427 1.05 24.64 -34.09
CA GLU A 427 0.40 24.46 -32.81
C GLU A 427 -0.18 23.04 -32.72
N PRO A 428 0.56 22.08 -32.19
CA PRO A 428 1.89 22.18 -31.55
C PRO A 428 3.07 22.26 -32.52
N SER A 429 4.21 22.81 -32.06
CA SER A 429 5.51 22.66 -32.71
C SER A 429 6.07 21.25 -32.45
N GLU A 430 6.68 20.61 -33.45
CA GLU A 430 6.98 19.19 -33.40
C GLU A 430 8.42 18.87 -33.85
N VAL A 431 9.00 17.82 -33.26
CA VAL A 431 10.23 17.18 -33.76
C VAL A 431 9.87 15.88 -34.46
N LEU A 432 10.02 15.84 -35.77
CA LEU A 432 9.69 14.71 -36.63
C LEU A 432 10.95 13.99 -37.05
N ILE A 433 10.95 12.67 -37.03
CA ILE A 433 12.00 11.81 -37.49
C ILE A 433 11.51 11.14 -38.82
N PRO A 434 12.11 11.46 -39.97
CA PRO A 434 11.80 10.72 -41.18
C PRO A 434 12.25 9.26 -41.03
N LEU A 435 11.37 8.33 -41.35
CA LEU A 435 11.62 6.90 -41.29
C LEU A 435 11.67 6.30 -42.67
N THR A 436 12.84 5.74 -43.04
CA THR A 436 12.96 4.81 -44.12
C THR A 436 13.05 3.41 -43.59
N LEU A 437 12.02 2.60 -43.79
CA LEU A 437 11.90 1.25 -43.26
C LEU A 437 12.12 0.23 -44.37
N PRO A 438 13.34 -0.34 -44.54
CA PRO A 438 13.56 -1.45 -45.43
C PRO A 438 12.79 -2.69 -44.97
N ALA A 439 12.60 -3.68 -45.83
CA ALA A 439 12.06 -4.97 -45.41
C ALA A 439 12.92 -5.56 -44.27
N GLY A 440 12.29 -6.07 -43.24
CA GLY A 440 12.93 -6.55 -42.03
C GLY A 440 12.89 -5.53 -40.89
N GLN A 441 13.86 -5.58 -39.98
CA GLN A 441 13.89 -4.80 -38.75
C GLN A 441 14.71 -3.52 -38.86
N THR A 442 14.15 -2.44 -38.33
CA THR A 442 14.81 -1.13 -38.16
C THR A 442 14.66 -0.67 -36.73
N ASN A 443 15.73 -0.19 -36.11
CA ASN A 443 15.73 0.32 -34.75
C ASN A 443 15.89 1.84 -34.71
N LEU A 444 15.13 2.50 -33.83
CA LEU A 444 15.26 3.91 -33.51
C LEU A 444 15.47 4.04 -32.00
N ILE A 445 16.54 4.72 -31.61
CA ILE A 445 16.88 4.92 -30.19
C ILE A 445 16.88 6.42 -29.90
N LEU A 446 16.17 6.84 -28.86
CA LEU A 446 16.02 8.22 -28.43
C LEU A 446 16.29 8.33 -26.94
N GLU A 447 16.76 9.49 -26.46
CA GLU A 447 16.83 9.78 -25.05
C GLU A 447 15.97 11.00 -24.71
N TYR A 448 15.28 10.93 -23.58
CA TYR A 448 14.37 11.94 -23.08
C TYR A 448 14.82 12.38 -21.68
N ARG A 449 15.19 13.67 -21.54
CA ARG A 449 15.63 14.31 -20.29
C ARG A 449 14.72 15.49 -19.96
N TRP A 450 14.46 15.74 -18.69
CA TRP A 450 13.70 16.90 -18.25
C TRP A 450 14.00 17.28 -16.80
#